data_5e7e7cd20bdc2738c9cb37c015fe71d3
#
_entry.id   5e7e7cd20bdc2738c9cb37c015fe71d3
#
_cell.length_a   1.000
_cell.length_b   1.000
_cell.length_c   1.000
_cell.angle_alpha   90.00
_cell.angle_beta   90.00
_cell.angle_gamma   90.00
#
_symmetry.space_group_name_H-M   'P 1'
#
loop_
_entity.id
_entity.type
_entity.pdbx_description
1 polymer ?
#
loop_
_entity_poly.entity_id
_entity_poly.type
_entity_poly.pdbx_seq_one_letter_code
_entity_poly.pdbx_strand_id
1 'polypeptide(L)'
;MSLAALLGTGAAAVPGQAEAAAQIRLYLDGQALVSEAPPYIVPKADVTMVPLRVVSEGLGASVSWSAKERRADIAMSGSEISLVMGQSYATVNGARVKLDASVQMKQSRTMVPLRFVGEQLGLGVAWSSADRTVKLTSPGGEPGATPGTTSPGATPSPSPNPSATPAPSATPGTNPVPSATPSPTPGQVVPGPGAPAKLRGTWVSTVYNLDWPSAASAKSNDSAKQKLEFTALLDELQAMGMNAVFVQVRPAGDALYPTLLSPWSAFLTGKQGLKADYDPLAFMIDEAHRRGMELHAWFNPFRAASTADPAQLDAGSIVRQHPEWIVNSGGKLYVNPGIPAARQAVIDAIVEVAARYDVDGIHLDDYFYPSGSAFDDEATYKLYSAGTLLSKGDWRRGNINAFVEQLDRAVHAAKPSIRFGISPFGVWRNQSTDPSGSETKAGVTAYDSMYADVRLWVQKGWLDYVAPQIYWSFAHPTVPYGKVADWWQRTVRGTGVDLYIGHSPYKLGTTEAGWQSSSEIVRQLDYNQLAGSVTGELFFSAKDLRRNPLGIADALRSYYAGAQ
;
A
#
# COMPACT_ATOMS: atom_id res chain seq x y z
N MET A 1 43.33 -7.39 -57.78
CA MET A 1 42.18 -7.34 -58.71
C MET A 1 40.96 -7.74 -57.84
N SER A 2 39.94 -7.03 -57.60
CA SER A 2 39.34 -5.79 -58.04
C SER A 2 38.41 -5.35 -56.86
N LEU A 3 38.45 -4.09 -56.60
CA LEU A 3 37.64 -3.31 -55.69
C LEU A 3 36.18 -3.27 -56.19
N ALA A 4 35.20 -3.40 -55.29
CA ALA A 4 33.87 -2.88 -55.57
C ALA A 4 33.32 -2.27 -54.25
N ALA A 5 33.23 -0.96 -54.24
CA ALA A 5 32.61 -0.15 -53.18
C ALA A 5 31.08 -0.19 -53.32
N LEU A 6 30.36 -0.37 -52.23
CA LEU A 6 28.93 -0.06 -52.13
C LEU A 6 28.76 1.14 -51.19
N LEU A 7 28.32 2.23 -51.75
CA LEU A 7 27.84 3.43 -51.07
C LEU A 7 26.47 3.13 -50.42
N GLY A 8 26.43 3.12 -49.11
CA GLY A 8 25.18 3.15 -48.34
C GLY A 8 24.85 4.59 -47.94
N THR A 9 23.77 5.12 -48.47
CA THR A 9 23.22 6.44 -48.11
C THR A 9 22.68 6.42 -46.70
N GLY A 10 23.39 7.04 -45.77
CA GLY A 10 22.90 7.30 -44.42
C GLY A 10 21.87 8.43 -44.45
N ALA A 11 20.65 8.13 -44.14
CA ALA A 11 19.66 9.15 -43.80
C ALA A 11 20.01 9.74 -42.44
N ALA A 12 20.39 11.01 -42.42
CA ALA A 12 20.58 11.77 -41.19
C ALA A 12 19.22 11.97 -40.48
N ALA A 13 19.07 11.41 -39.29
CA ALA A 13 17.92 11.67 -38.43
C ALA A 13 17.98 13.13 -37.96
N VAL A 14 16.89 13.85 -38.14
CA VAL A 14 16.70 15.23 -37.69
C VAL A 14 16.60 15.25 -36.16
N PRO A 15 17.42 16.03 -35.41
CA PRO A 15 17.48 15.98 -33.93
C PRO A 15 16.31 16.65 -33.21
N GLY A 16 15.21 16.97 -33.83
CA GLY A 16 14.14 17.77 -33.24
C GLY A 16 12.96 17.02 -32.63
N GLN A 17 12.76 15.74 -32.94
CA GLN A 17 11.55 15.01 -32.50
C GLN A 17 11.71 14.14 -31.25
N ALA A 18 12.91 13.77 -30.87
CA ALA A 18 13.14 12.97 -29.63
C ALA A 18 13.15 13.81 -28.36
N GLU A 19 13.45 15.11 -28.44
CA GLU A 19 13.54 16.00 -27.27
C GLU A 19 12.16 16.52 -26.81
N ALA A 20 11.19 16.66 -27.70
CA ALA A 20 9.84 17.11 -27.40
C ALA A 20 9.00 16.08 -26.60
N ALA A 21 9.33 14.79 -26.69
CA ALA A 21 8.63 13.73 -25.97
C ALA A 21 9.07 13.55 -24.50
N ALA A 22 10.16 14.22 -24.11
CA ALA A 22 10.77 14.08 -22.77
C ALA A 22 10.40 15.20 -21.77
N GLN A 23 9.71 16.27 -22.20
CA GLN A 23 9.42 17.42 -21.34
C GLN A 23 8.22 17.19 -20.43
N ILE A 24 8.37 17.56 -19.15
CA ILE A 24 7.26 17.57 -18.18
C ILE A 24 6.36 18.77 -18.48
N ARG A 25 5.07 18.52 -18.63
CA ARG A 25 4.04 19.56 -18.82
C ARG A 25 3.39 19.92 -17.50
N LEU A 26 3.07 21.19 -17.31
CA LEU A 26 2.48 21.71 -16.09
C LEU A 26 1.12 22.33 -16.40
N TYR A 27 0.10 21.98 -15.61
CA TYR A 27 -1.24 22.52 -15.72
C TYR A 27 -1.70 23.03 -14.37
N LEU A 28 -2.48 24.12 -14.36
CA LEU A 28 -3.19 24.62 -13.19
C LEU A 28 -4.67 24.74 -13.56
N ASP A 29 -5.55 24.09 -12.82
CA ASP A 29 -7.00 24.04 -13.05
C ASP A 29 -7.37 23.73 -14.53
N GLY A 30 -6.63 22.81 -15.13
CA GLY A 30 -6.80 22.38 -16.53
C GLY A 30 -6.13 23.30 -17.56
N GLN A 31 -5.62 24.48 -17.18
CA GLN A 31 -4.92 25.42 -18.06
C GLN A 31 -3.42 25.09 -18.10
N ALA A 32 -2.83 25.01 -19.31
CA ALA A 32 -1.40 24.76 -19.47
C ALA A 32 -0.58 25.97 -18.98
N LEU A 33 0.34 25.71 -18.05
CA LEU A 33 1.32 26.69 -17.60
C LEU A 33 2.59 26.56 -18.47
N VAL A 34 2.84 27.55 -19.30
CA VAL A 34 3.99 27.57 -20.20
C VAL A 34 5.13 28.38 -19.57
N SER A 35 6.33 27.82 -19.54
CA SER A 35 7.54 28.49 -19.03
C SER A 35 8.71 28.20 -19.97
N GLU A 36 9.59 29.19 -20.13
CA GLU A 36 10.87 29.03 -20.85
C GLU A 36 11.79 27.99 -20.19
N ALA A 37 11.67 27.81 -18.86
CA ALA A 37 12.33 26.73 -18.13
C ALA A 37 11.28 25.68 -17.76
N PRO A 38 11.15 24.57 -18.53
CA PRO A 38 10.20 23.52 -18.23
C PRO A 38 10.54 22.83 -16.91
N PRO A 39 9.54 22.27 -16.19
CA PRO A 39 9.77 21.44 -15.03
C PRO A 39 10.74 20.29 -15.35
N TYR A 40 11.52 19.88 -14.35
CA TYR A 40 12.46 18.78 -14.48
C TYR A 40 12.63 18.03 -13.16
N ILE A 41 13.09 16.79 -13.24
CA ILE A 41 13.42 15.99 -12.07
C ILE A 41 14.91 16.17 -11.77
N VAL A 42 15.24 16.44 -10.49
CA VAL A 42 16.64 16.53 -10.05
C VAL A 42 17.22 15.13 -9.99
N PRO A 43 18.25 14.80 -10.79
CA PRO A 43 18.91 13.51 -10.71
C PRO A 43 19.41 13.26 -9.28
N LYS A 44 19.25 12.05 -8.74
CA LYS A 44 19.61 11.61 -7.38
C LYS A 44 18.67 12.05 -6.24
N ALA A 45 17.92 13.13 -6.37
CA ALA A 45 16.96 13.55 -5.33
C ALA A 45 15.53 13.14 -5.67
N ASP A 46 15.26 12.76 -6.90
CA ASP A 46 13.93 12.44 -7.46
C ASP A 46 12.86 13.49 -7.13
N VAL A 47 13.28 14.75 -7.11
CA VAL A 47 12.43 15.89 -6.77
C VAL A 47 12.07 16.62 -8.05
N THR A 48 10.78 16.72 -8.34
CA THR A 48 10.29 17.53 -9.46
C THR A 48 10.44 19.02 -9.11
N MET A 49 11.21 19.73 -9.92
CA MET A 49 11.41 21.17 -9.82
C MET A 49 10.49 21.89 -10.79
N VAL A 50 9.80 22.91 -10.32
CA VAL A 50 8.88 23.73 -11.12
C VAL A 50 9.29 25.20 -11.11
N PRO A 51 8.97 25.97 -12.18
CA PRO A 51 9.27 27.39 -12.22
C PRO A 51 8.36 28.15 -11.25
N LEU A 52 8.96 28.70 -10.19
CA LEU A 52 8.27 29.34 -9.10
C LEU A 52 7.27 30.41 -9.57
N ARG A 53 7.74 31.37 -10.38
CA ARG A 53 6.94 32.51 -10.80
C ARG A 53 5.68 32.07 -11.56
N VAL A 54 5.82 31.17 -12.52
CA VAL A 54 4.70 30.71 -13.37
C VAL A 54 3.59 30.06 -12.55
N VAL A 55 3.96 29.27 -11.53
CA VAL A 55 2.98 28.64 -10.64
C VAL A 55 2.35 29.67 -9.71
N SER A 56 3.16 30.52 -9.08
CA SER A 56 2.66 31.50 -8.10
C SER A 56 1.80 32.60 -8.75
N GLU A 57 2.23 33.13 -9.89
CA GLU A 57 1.45 34.14 -10.64
C GLU A 57 0.15 33.55 -11.22
N GLY A 58 0.18 32.28 -11.66
CA GLY A 58 -1.03 31.57 -12.08
C GLY A 58 -2.10 31.45 -10.99
N LEU A 59 -1.70 31.57 -9.72
CA LEU A 59 -2.58 31.60 -8.54
C LEU A 59 -2.91 33.03 -8.06
N GLY A 60 -2.46 34.05 -8.75
CA GLY A 60 -2.66 35.44 -8.34
C GLY A 60 -1.71 35.91 -7.25
N ALA A 61 -0.63 35.18 -6.94
CA ALA A 61 0.38 35.63 -5.99
C ALA A 61 1.34 36.63 -6.63
N SER A 62 1.83 37.59 -5.86
CA SER A 62 2.89 38.51 -6.29
C SER A 62 4.26 37.86 -6.03
N VAL A 63 5.16 37.92 -7.02
CA VAL A 63 6.53 37.37 -6.90
C VAL A 63 7.54 38.49 -7.18
N SER A 64 8.36 38.82 -6.19
CA SER A 64 9.47 39.76 -6.32
C SER A 64 10.82 39.03 -6.27
N TRP A 65 11.86 39.68 -6.87
CA TRP A 65 13.21 39.15 -6.89
C TRP A 65 14.23 40.19 -6.41
N SER A 66 14.96 39.87 -5.35
CA SER A 66 16.10 40.64 -4.88
C SER A 66 17.41 40.08 -5.45
N ALA A 67 18.00 40.78 -6.41
CA ALA A 67 19.27 40.35 -7.00
C ALA A 67 20.44 40.41 -6.01
N LYS A 68 20.41 41.39 -5.05
CA LYS A 68 21.43 41.58 -4.01
C LYS A 68 21.46 40.38 -3.03
N GLU A 69 20.27 39.92 -2.63
CA GLU A 69 20.12 38.85 -1.66
C GLU A 69 19.97 37.47 -2.33
N ARG A 70 19.86 37.47 -3.67
CA ARG A 70 19.56 36.26 -4.46
C ARG A 70 18.32 35.52 -3.93
N ARG A 71 17.27 36.32 -3.62
CA ARG A 71 16.06 35.86 -2.93
C ARG A 71 14.81 36.16 -3.76
N ALA A 72 13.93 35.15 -3.82
CA ALA A 72 12.57 35.37 -4.31
C ALA A 72 11.62 35.46 -3.11
N ASP A 73 10.78 36.51 -3.11
CA ASP A 73 9.74 36.71 -2.12
C ASP A 73 8.38 36.62 -2.80
N ILE A 74 7.47 35.84 -2.19
CA ILE A 74 6.12 35.57 -2.68
C ILE A 74 5.15 36.07 -1.60
N ALA A 75 4.15 36.81 -2.00
CA ALA A 75 3.04 37.19 -1.13
C ALA A 75 1.71 36.73 -1.74
N MET A 76 0.93 35.97 -0.98
CA MET A 76 -0.38 35.44 -1.38
C MET A 76 -1.28 35.29 -0.15
N SER A 77 -2.46 35.91 -0.17
CA SER A 77 -3.57 35.67 0.79
C SER A 77 -3.15 35.60 2.27
N GLY A 78 -2.23 36.48 2.73
CA GLY A 78 -1.76 36.50 4.11
C GLY A 78 -0.56 35.60 4.43
N SER A 79 0.02 34.96 3.44
CA SER A 79 1.27 34.19 3.57
C SER A 79 2.42 34.91 2.87
N GLU A 80 3.56 35.01 3.56
CA GLU A 80 4.83 35.51 3.03
C GLU A 80 5.85 34.38 2.97
N ILE A 81 6.39 34.13 1.77
CA ILE A 81 7.37 33.07 1.54
C ILE A 81 8.63 33.67 0.96
N SER A 82 9.77 33.43 1.60
CA SER A 82 11.09 33.87 1.12
C SER A 82 11.97 32.63 0.79
N LEU A 83 12.57 32.67 -0.40
CA LEU A 83 13.38 31.57 -0.96
C LEU A 83 14.73 32.10 -1.41
N VAL A 84 15.82 31.65 -0.79
CA VAL A 84 17.19 32.07 -1.15
C VAL A 84 17.85 31.02 -2.04
N MET A 85 18.47 31.47 -3.11
CA MET A 85 19.16 30.61 -4.08
C MET A 85 20.22 29.72 -3.42
N GLY A 86 20.18 28.44 -3.76
CA GLY A 86 21.10 27.43 -3.24
C GLY A 86 20.77 26.89 -1.85
N GLN A 87 19.80 27.49 -1.15
CA GLN A 87 19.37 27.01 0.16
C GLN A 87 18.36 25.86 0.04
N SER A 88 18.44 24.91 0.95
CA SER A 88 17.50 23.79 1.09
C SER A 88 16.45 24.04 2.18
N TYR A 89 16.11 25.29 2.41
CA TYR A 89 15.01 25.74 3.25
C TYR A 89 14.40 27.03 2.69
N ALA A 90 13.13 27.25 2.98
CA ALA A 90 12.40 28.48 2.77
C ALA A 90 12.08 29.13 4.11
N THR A 91 11.75 30.41 4.12
CA THR A 91 11.11 31.07 5.26
C THR A 91 9.65 31.31 4.91
N VAL A 92 8.72 30.79 5.70
CA VAL A 92 7.27 30.93 5.52
C VAL A 92 6.70 31.60 6.77
N ASN A 93 6.17 32.79 6.65
CA ASN A 93 5.65 33.57 7.78
C ASN A 93 6.64 33.70 8.95
N GLY A 94 7.93 33.85 8.65
CA GLY A 94 9.02 33.93 9.63
C GLY A 94 9.56 32.57 10.11
N ALA A 95 8.89 31.45 9.84
CA ALA A 95 9.33 30.11 10.21
C ALA A 95 10.16 29.43 9.12
N ARG A 96 11.19 28.67 9.49
CA ARG A 96 12.01 27.89 8.54
C ARG A 96 11.29 26.59 8.16
N VAL A 97 11.13 26.38 6.85
CA VAL A 97 10.56 25.17 6.25
C VAL A 97 11.63 24.50 5.38
N LYS A 98 11.90 23.23 5.61
CA LYS A 98 12.88 22.45 4.85
C LYS A 98 12.34 22.14 3.45
N LEU A 99 13.21 22.21 2.45
CA LEU A 99 12.92 21.86 1.06
C LEU A 99 13.51 20.48 0.72
N ASP A 100 12.82 19.72 -0.12
CA ASP A 100 13.30 18.41 -0.61
C ASP A 100 14.50 18.52 -1.57
N ALA A 101 14.68 19.68 -2.20
CA ALA A 101 15.86 20.07 -2.95
C ALA A 101 16.15 21.56 -2.78
N SER A 102 17.41 21.97 -2.96
CA SER A 102 17.76 23.40 -2.89
C SER A 102 17.12 24.21 -4.00
N VAL A 103 16.83 25.48 -3.71
CA VAL A 103 16.35 26.47 -4.70
C VAL A 103 17.42 26.62 -5.80
N GLN A 104 17.05 26.46 -7.04
CA GLN A 104 17.97 26.47 -8.21
C GLN A 104 17.57 27.52 -9.23
N MET A 105 18.55 27.96 -10.04
CA MET A 105 18.30 28.76 -11.23
C MET A 105 18.48 27.90 -12.49
N LYS A 106 17.48 27.89 -13.37
CA LYS A 106 17.57 27.24 -14.69
C LYS A 106 16.96 28.16 -15.73
N GLN A 107 17.72 28.42 -16.81
CA GLN A 107 17.26 29.34 -17.87
C GLN A 107 16.69 30.66 -17.33
N SER A 108 17.41 31.26 -16.40
CA SER A 108 17.02 32.52 -15.70
C SER A 108 15.68 32.45 -14.93
N ARG A 109 15.18 31.26 -14.64
CA ARG A 109 13.98 31.06 -13.81
C ARG A 109 14.35 30.40 -12.47
N THR A 110 13.74 30.87 -11.38
CA THR A 110 13.86 30.25 -10.05
C THR A 110 13.04 28.98 -10.04
N MET A 111 13.72 27.86 -9.78
CA MET A 111 13.12 26.54 -9.70
C MET A 111 13.04 26.08 -8.26
N VAL A 112 11.91 25.53 -7.86
CA VAL A 112 11.61 25.08 -6.50
C VAL A 112 10.96 23.70 -6.52
N PRO A 113 11.08 22.91 -5.43
CA PRO A 113 10.41 21.63 -5.33
C PRO A 113 8.89 21.76 -5.47
N LEU A 114 8.30 20.93 -6.32
CA LEU A 114 6.86 20.93 -6.60
C LEU A 114 6.03 20.72 -5.33
N ARG A 115 6.44 19.77 -4.47
CA ARG A 115 5.75 19.48 -3.21
C ARG A 115 5.68 20.71 -2.32
N PHE A 116 6.79 21.42 -2.13
CA PHE A 116 6.82 22.63 -1.35
C PHE A 116 5.82 23.68 -1.89
N VAL A 117 5.79 23.87 -3.21
CA VAL A 117 4.84 24.81 -3.85
C VAL A 117 3.39 24.35 -3.60
N GLY A 118 3.09 23.07 -3.77
CA GLY A 118 1.78 22.51 -3.49
C GLY A 118 1.32 22.74 -2.04
N GLU A 119 2.16 22.38 -1.08
CA GLU A 119 1.84 22.50 0.35
C GLU A 119 1.68 23.97 0.80
N GLN A 120 2.60 24.84 0.39
CA GLN A 120 2.59 26.24 0.87
C GLN A 120 1.53 27.11 0.19
N LEU A 121 1.11 26.75 -1.02
CA LEU A 121 0.07 27.46 -1.77
C LEU A 121 -1.31 26.76 -1.70
N GLY A 122 -1.42 25.68 -0.93
CA GLY A 122 -2.68 24.94 -0.74
C GLY A 122 -3.19 24.22 -1.99
N LEU A 123 -2.29 23.83 -2.91
CA LEU A 123 -2.65 23.19 -4.16
C LEU A 123 -2.81 21.67 -4.02
N GLY A 124 -3.82 21.12 -4.67
CA GLY A 124 -3.82 19.70 -5.03
C GLY A 124 -2.75 19.45 -6.10
N VAL A 125 -1.92 18.41 -5.92
CA VAL A 125 -0.86 18.04 -6.86
C VAL A 125 -1.08 16.62 -7.35
N ALA A 126 -1.28 16.44 -8.65
CA ALA A 126 -1.38 15.14 -9.30
C ALA A 126 -0.30 15.00 -10.38
N TRP A 127 0.42 13.87 -10.38
CA TRP A 127 1.42 13.52 -11.39
C TRP A 127 0.89 12.37 -12.27
N SER A 128 0.95 12.58 -13.59
CA SER A 128 0.69 11.52 -14.58
C SER A 128 2.01 11.13 -15.24
N SER A 129 2.48 9.93 -14.94
CA SER A 129 3.71 9.38 -15.55
C SER A 129 3.50 8.97 -17.01
N ALA A 130 2.26 8.62 -17.40
CA ALA A 130 1.93 8.18 -18.77
C ALA A 130 2.18 9.28 -19.81
N ASP A 131 1.84 10.51 -19.48
CA ASP A 131 1.96 11.69 -20.34
C ASP A 131 2.93 12.74 -19.77
N ARG A 132 3.66 12.41 -18.71
CA ARG A 132 4.64 13.26 -18.03
C ARG A 132 4.03 14.64 -17.68
N THR A 133 2.88 14.64 -17.02
CA THR A 133 2.09 15.83 -16.75
C THR A 133 1.94 16.05 -15.25
N VAL A 134 2.22 17.25 -14.78
CA VAL A 134 1.87 17.74 -13.45
C VAL A 134 0.56 18.52 -13.57
N LYS A 135 -0.46 18.12 -12.81
CA LYS A 135 -1.73 18.85 -12.69
C LYS A 135 -1.79 19.46 -11.30
N LEU A 136 -1.95 20.76 -11.24
CA LEU A 136 -2.17 21.53 -10.04
C LEU A 136 -3.64 21.94 -9.98
N THR A 137 -4.26 21.83 -8.80
CA THR A 137 -5.65 22.23 -8.58
C THR A 137 -5.67 23.24 -7.45
N SER A 138 -6.26 24.41 -7.69
CA SER A 138 -6.39 25.46 -6.68
C SER A 138 -7.42 25.09 -5.59
N PRO A 139 -7.33 25.66 -4.37
CA PRO A 139 -8.31 25.42 -3.32
C PRO A 139 -9.71 25.84 -3.78
N GLY A 140 -10.64 24.88 -3.93
CA GLY A 140 -12.01 25.13 -4.40
C GLY A 140 -12.25 24.96 -5.91
N GLY A 141 -11.24 24.54 -6.67
CA GLY A 141 -11.39 24.22 -8.10
C GLY A 141 -11.91 22.80 -8.35
N GLU A 142 -12.93 22.64 -9.18
CA GLU A 142 -13.35 21.31 -9.66
C GLU A 142 -12.37 20.74 -10.70
N PRO A 143 -12.14 19.42 -10.76
CA PRO A 143 -11.32 18.79 -11.80
C PRO A 143 -12.01 18.92 -13.16
N GLY A 144 -11.48 19.79 -14.02
CA GLY A 144 -12.05 20.14 -15.30
C GLY A 144 -12.14 19.02 -16.31
N ALA A 145 -13.26 19.00 -17.02
CA ALA A 145 -13.61 18.14 -18.15
C ALA A 145 -12.69 18.37 -19.37
N THR A 146 -12.60 17.34 -20.20
CA THR A 146 -11.82 17.23 -21.45
C THR A 146 -12.16 18.34 -22.47
N PRO A 147 -11.19 18.92 -23.19
CA PRO A 147 -11.47 19.96 -24.19
C PRO A 147 -12.07 19.40 -25.48
N GLY A 148 -13.27 19.80 -25.78
CA GLY A 148 -13.84 19.73 -27.12
C GLY A 148 -13.56 21.00 -27.90
N THR A 149 -13.25 20.83 -29.18
CA THR A 149 -13.03 21.83 -30.22
C THR A 149 -14.12 22.89 -30.31
N THR A 150 -13.78 24.19 -30.31
CA THR A 150 -14.67 25.28 -30.74
C THR A 150 -13.95 26.33 -31.57
N SER A 151 -14.62 26.76 -32.63
CA SER A 151 -14.33 27.91 -33.46
C SER A 151 -15.23 29.11 -33.05
N PRO A 152 -14.85 30.36 -33.36
CA PRO A 152 -15.24 31.51 -32.54
C PRO A 152 -16.43 32.35 -33.07
N GLY A 153 -17.05 33.13 -32.20
CA GLY A 153 -17.89 34.24 -32.61
C GLY A 153 -18.91 34.78 -31.62
N ALA A 154 -18.75 36.08 -31.30
CA ALA A 154 -19.75 37.09 -30.94
C ALA A 154 -19.99 37.45 -29.46
N THR A 155 -19.78 38.73 -29.21
CA THR A 155 -19.82 39.59 -28.03
C THR A 155 -21.25 40.12 -27.69
N PRO A 156 -21.44 41.00 -26.66
CA PRO A 156 -22.31 40.73 -25.50
C PRO A 156 -23.48 41.70 -25.25
N SER A 157 -24.06 41.54 -24.07
CA SER A 157 -24.85 42.56 -23.27
C SER A 157 -26.36 42.43 -23.24
N PRO A 158 -27.08 43.03 -22.25
CA PRO A 158 -26.92 42.93 -20.79
C PRO A 158 -28.21 42.51 -20.04
N SER A 159 -28.07 42.37 -18.73
CA SER A 159 -29.10 42.17 -17.69
C SER A 159 -30.30 43.18 -17.74
N PRO A 160 -31.49 42.89 -17.15
CA PRO A 160 -31.69 43.12 -15.73
C PRO A 160 -32.59 42.14 -14.95
N ASN A 161 -32.38 42.09 -13.64
CA ASN A 161 -33.27 41.71 -12.56
C ASN A 161 -34.42 42.75 -12.37
N PRO A 162 -35.57 42.59 -11.65
CA PRO A 162 -35.78 41.78 -10.44
C PRO A 162 -37.23 41.26 -10.19
N SER A 163 -37.38 40.49 -9.08
CA SER A 163 -38.53 40.41 -8.14
C SER A 163 -39.85 39.72 -8.49
N ALA A 164 -40.25 38.74 -7.69
CA ALA A 164 -41.33 38.78 -6.71
C ALA A 164 -41.84 37.42 -6.31
N THR A 165 -41.91 37.15 -5.01
CA THR A 165 -42.74 36.17 -4.27
C THR A 165 -44.22 36.56 -4.32
N PRO A 166 -45.28 35.75 -4.01
CA PRO A 166 -45.38 34.68 -2.99
C PRO A 166 -46.31 33.48 -3.33
N ALA A 167 -46.38 32.55 -2.38
CA ALA A 167 -47.27 31.38 -2.29
C ALA A 167 -48.77 31.74 -2.16
N PRO A 168 -49.77 30.80 -2.25
CA PRO A 168 -50.07 29.90 -1.14
C PRO A 168 -50.67 28.50 -1.45
N SER A 169 -50.55 27.64 -0.42
CA SER A 169 -51.49 26.60 0.07
C SER A 169 -52.47 25.84 -0.84
N ALA A 170 -52.40 24.51 -0.76
CA ALA A 170 -53.60 23.64 -0.73
C ALA A 170 -53.34 22.32 0.02
N THR A 171 -54.25 21.98 0.88
CA THR A 171 -54.35 20.91 1.87
C THR A 171 -55.07 19.65 1.27
N PRO A 172 -55.33 18.54 1.97
CA PRO A 172 -54.67 17.23 1.79
C PRO A 172 -55.56 16.17 1.14
N GLY A 173 -54.95 15.22 0.46
CA GLY A 173 -55.60 14.01 -0.04
C GLY A 173 -55.28 12.81 0.87
N THR A 174 -56.34 12.14 1.30
CA THR A 174 -56.32 10.95 2.16
C THR A 174 -55.69 9.74 1.49
N ASN A 175 -54.71 9.14 2.14
CA ASN A 175 -54.17 7.82 1.80
C ASN A 175 -54.95 6.70 2.51
N PRO A 176 -55.19 5.55 1.86
CA PRO A 176 -55.80 4.40 2.51
C PRO A 176 -54.82 3.68 3.42
N VAL A 177 -55.31 3.27 4.57
CA VAL A 177 -54.60 2.49 5.62
C VAL A 177 -54.26 1.11 5.07
N PRO A 178 -52.98 0.63 5.21
CA PRO A 178 -52.68 -0.77 4.98
C PRO A 178 -53.12 -1.61 6.17
N SER A 179 -53.70 -2.76 5.86
CA SER A 179 -54.22 -3.78 6.75
C SER A 179 -53.18 -4.26 7.77
N ALA A 180 -53.62 -4.46 8.99
CA ALA A 180 -52.78 -4.92 10.12
C ALA A 180 -52.17 -6.31 9.88
N THR A 181 -50.86 -6.40 9.99
CA THR A 181 -50.11 -7.66 10.11
C THR A 181 -50.34 -8.21 11.53
N PRO A 182 -50.51 -9.52 11.73
CA PRO A 182 -50.78 -10.08 13.06
C PRO A 182 -49.55 -9.93 13.98
N SER A 183 -49.76 -9.57 15.23
CA SER A 183 -48.76 -9.52 16.30
C SER A 183 -48.07 -10.87 16.48
N PRO A 184 -46.73 -10.89 16.64
CA PRO A 184 -46.00 -12.12 16.95
C PRO A 184 -46.31 -12.58 18.38
N THR A 185 -46.42 -13.88 18.53
CA THR A 185 -46.61 -14.62 19.79
C THR A 185 -45.46 -14.29 20.75
N PRO A 186 -45.69 -14.09 22.05
CA PRO A 186 -44.61 -13.85 23.01
C PRO A 186 -43.73 -15.09 23.17
N GLY A 187 -42.44 -14.98 22.83
CA GLY A 187 -41.47 -16.06 23.02
C GLY A 187 -40.40 -16.23 21.95
N GLN A 188 -40.51 -15.56 20.80
CA GLN A 188 -39.41 -15.53 19.83
C GLN A 188 -38.59 -14.26 20.02
N VAL A 189 -37.40 -14.41 20.62
CA VAL A 189 -36.33 -13.41 20.57
C VAL A 189 -35.88 -13.36 19.11
N VAL A 190 -36.32 -12.35 18.35
CA VAL A 190 -35.70 -12.02 17.06
C VAL A 190 -34.30 -11.54 17.39
N PRO A 191 -33.22 -12.19 16.91
CA PRO A 191 -31.90 -11.63 17.08
C PRO A 191 -31.90 -10.24 16.45
N GLY A 192 -31.46 -9.22 17.19
CA GLY A 192 -31.14 -7.91 16.64
C GLY A 192 -30.11 -8.06 15.51
N PRO A 193 -29.86 -7.02 14.66
CA PRO A 193 -28.86 -7.10 13.61
C PRO A 193 -27.58 -7.62 14.23
N GLY A 194 -27.19 -8.84 13.83
CA GLY A 194 -26.11 -9.61 14.46
C GLY A 194 -24.83 -8.79 14.45
N ALA A 195 -24.02 -8.91 15.50
CA ALA A 195 -22.63 -8.47 15.48
C ALA A 195 -22.01 -8.96 14.16
N PRO A 196 -21.18 -8.14 13.48
CA PRO A 196 -20.56 -8.56 12.24
C PRO A 196 -19.87 -9.91 12.43
N ALA A 197 -20.11 -10.84 11.50
CA ALA A 197 -19.56 -12.18 11.62
C ALA A 197 -18.05 -12.09 11.76
N LYS A 198 -17.45 -12.83 12.72
CA LYS A 198 -15.99 -12.87 12.88
C LYS A 198 -15.33 -13.21 11.56
N LEU A 199 -14.22 -12.53 11.23
CA LEU A 199 -13.43 -12.86 10.05
C LEU A 199 -12.80 -14.24 10.22
N ARG A 200 -12.92 -15.09 9.20
CA ARG A 200 -12.35 -16.43 9.12
C ARG A 200 -11.58 -16.53 7.82
N GLY A 201 -10.30 -16.16 7.88
CA GLY A 201 -9.49 -15.98 6.69
C GLY A 201 -8.42 -17.04 6.52
N THR A 202 -7.92 -17.13 5.30
CA THR A 202 -6.81 -18.03 4.94
C THR A 202 -5.80 -17.26 4.09
N TRP A 203 -4.51 -17.38 4.42
CA TRP A 203 -3.45 -16.89 3.55
C TRP A 203 -3.29 -17.81 2.33
N VAL A 204 -3.19 -17.19 1.15
CA VAL A 204 -2.90 -17.85 -0.14
C VAL A 204 -1.56 -17.30 -0.63
N SER A 205 -0.50 -18.04 -0.38
CA SER A 205 0.87 -17.67 -0.75
C SER A 205 1.15 -18.03 -2.21
N THR A 206 1.63 -17.08 -2.99
CA THR A 206 2.01 -17.27 -4.39
C THR A 206 3.51 -17.46 -4.58
N VAL A 207 4.32 -16.97 -3.63
CA VAL A 207 5.78 -17.15 -3.68
C VAL A 207 6.13 -18.64 -3.69
N TYR A 208 7.00 -19.05 -4.60
CA TYR A 208 7.39 -20.44 -4.86
C TYR A 208 6.20 -21.37 -5.20
N ASN A 209 5.08 -20.80 -5.66
CA ASN A 209 3.85 -21.55 -5.96
C ASN A 209 3.38 -22.42 -4.78
N LEU A 210 3.47 -21.86 -3.56
CA LEU A 210 3.18 -22.61 -2.34
C LEU A 210 1.72 -23.06 -2.28
N ASP A 211 0.78 -22.13 -2.52
CA ASP A 211 -0.66 -22.39 -2.46
C ASP A 211 -1.31 -22.29 -3.84
N TRP A 212 -1.02 -21.21 -4.60
CA TRP A 212 -1.57 -20.92 -5.93
C TRP A 212 -0.65 -19.93 -6.68
N PRO A 213 -0.60 -19.96 -8.03
CA PRO A 213 -1.03 -21.07 -8.88
C PRO A 213 -0.12 -22.29 -8.74
N SER A 214 -0.51 -23.45 -9.26
CA SER A 214 0.41 -24.60 -9.27
C SER A 214 1.66 -24.29 -10.11
N ALA A 215 2.82 -24.81 -9.73
CA ALA A 215 4.06 -24.61 -10.48
C ALA A 215 3.93 -25.07 -11.96
N ALA A 216 3.06 -26.03 -12.24
CA ALA A 216 2.82 -26.53 -13.59
C ALA A 216 2.03 -25.51 -14.44
N SER A 217 0.94 -24.93 -13.90
CA SER A 217 0.14 -23.91 -14.61
C SER A 217 0.88 -22.59 -14.75
N ALA A 218 1.71 -22.21 -13.76
CA ALA A 218 2.60 -21.07 -13.85
C ALA A 218 3.64 -21.25 -14.97
N LYS A 219 4.33 -22.39 -15.00
CA LYS A 219 5.37 -22.66 -16.00
C LYS A 219 4.84 -22.65 -17.45
N SER A 220 3.60 -23.10 -17.65
CA SER A 220 2.95 -23.10 -18.95
C SER A 220 2.21 -21.79 -19.26
N ASN A 221 2.14 -20.85 -18.32
CA ASN A 221 1.33 -19.63 -18.38
C ASN A 221 -0.13 -19.95 -18.79
N ASP A 222 -0.70 -21.01 -18.20
CA ASP A 222 -2.01 -21.53 -18.52
C ASP A 222 -3.08 -20.85 -17.66
N SER A 223 -3.63 -19.75 -18.14
CA SER A 223 -4.63 -18.96 -17.45
C SER A 223 -5.93 -19.72 -17.18
N ALA A 224 -6.36 -20.60 -18.09
CA ALA A 224 -7.57 -21.39 -17.89
C ALA A 224 -7.42 -22.33 -16.69
N LYS A 225 -6.27 -23.00 -16.60
CA LYS A 225 -5.94 -23.88 -15.48
C LYS A 225 -5.78 -23.10 -14.17
N GLN A 226 -5.08 -21.95 -14.20
CA GLN A 226 -4.93 -21.07 -13.02
C GLN A 226 -6.28 -20.65 -12.46
N LYS A 227 -7.22 -20.25 -13.33
CA LYS A 227 -8.59 -19.89 -12.94
C LYS A 227 -9.33 -21.07 -12.29
N LEU A 228 -9.28 -22.25 -12.88
CA LEU A 228 -9.89 -23.46 -12.30
C LEU A 228 -9.28 -23.81 -10.94
N GLU A 229 -7.96 -23.72 -10.81
CA GLU A 229 -7.26 -24.00 -9.55
C GLU A 229 -7.68 -23.02 -8.44
N PHE A 230 -7.85 -21.73 -8.76
CA PHE A 230 -8.27 -20.71 -7.78
C PHE A 230 -9.74 -20.87 -7.39
N THR A 231 -10.62 -21.14 -8.35
CA THR A 231 -12.05 -21.39 -8.11
C THR A 231 -12.24 -22.56 -7.16
N ALA A 232 -11.56 -23.71 -7.45
CA ALA A 232 -11.61 -24.88 -6.58
C ALA A 232 -11.05 -24.61 -5.18
N LEU A 233 -9.98 -23.80 -5.07
CA LEU A 233 -9.42 -23.40 -3.79
C LEU A 233 -10.45 -22.62 -2.95
N LEU A 234 -11.16 -21.66 -3.56
CA LEU A 234 -12.19 -20.91 -2.86
C LEU A 234 -13.39 -21.77 -2.44
N ASP A 235 -13.84 -22.69 -3.30
CA ASP A 235 -14.94 -23.61 -2.99
C ASP A 235 -14.60 -24.49 -1.78
N GLU A 236 -13.39 -25.03 -1.75
CA GLU A 236 -12.92 -25.84 -0.63
C GLU A 236 -12.80 -25.05 0.68
N LEU A 237 -12.27 -23.80 0.61
CA LEU A 237 -12.16 -22.92 1.79
C LEU A 237 -13.54 -22.49 2.30
N GLN A 238 -14.45 -22.12 1.41
CA GLN A 238 -15.83 -21.77 1.79
C GLN A 238 -16.52 -22.96 2.48
N ALA A 239 -16.34 -24.17 1.96
CA ALA A 239 -16.87 -25.39 2.57
C ALA A 239 -16.30 -25.68 3.97
N MET A 240 -15.12 -25.15 4.31
CA MET A 240 -14.53 -25.21 5.66
C MET A 240 -15.03 -24.08 6.58
N GLY A 241 -15.88 -23.18 6.08
CA GLY A 241 -16.43 -22.04 6.83
C GLY A 241 -15.61 -20.77 6.74
N MET A 242 -14.63 -20.66 5.82
CA MET A 242 -13.87 -19.43 5.58
C MET A 242 -14.75 -18.39 4.88
N ASN A 243 -14.58 -17.12 5.24
CA ASN A 243 -15.28 -15.98 4.65
C ASN A 243 -14.31 -14.88 4.16
N ALA A 244 -13.00 -15.14 4.17
CA ALA A 244 -11.99 -14.24 3.64
C ALA A 244 -10.76 -14.98 3.11
N VAL A 245 -10.09 -14.39 2.10
CA VAL A 245 -8.78 -14.83 1.62
C VAL A 245 -7.79 -13.68 1.56
N PHE A 246 -6.56 -13.96 1.99
CA PHE A 246 -5.43 -13.04 1.98
C PHE A 246 -4.45 -13.49 0.91
N VAL A 247 -4.58 -12.95 -0.31
CA VAL A 247 -3.85 -13.43 -1.48
C VAL A 247 -2.58 -12.63 -1.71
N GLN A 248 -1.44 -13.30 -1.78
CA GLN A 248 -0.15 -12.65 -2.02
C GLN A 248 -0.05 -12.20 -3.48
N VAL A 249 -0.24 -10.89 -3.71
CA VAL A 249 -0.27 -10.27 -5.04
C VAL A 249 1.05 -9.64 -5.46
N ARG A 250 1.97 -9.41 -4.48
CA ARG A 250 3.32 -8.88 -4.72
C ARG A 250 4.34 -9.63 -3.85
N PRO A 251 4.80 -10.80 -4.30
CA PRO A 251 5.65 -11.70 -3.48
C PRO A 251 7.12 -11.28 -3.39
N ALA A 252 7.68 -10.65 -4.45
CA ALA A 252 9.12 -10.38 -4.54
C ALA A 252 9.47 -9.22 -5.48
N GLY A 253 8.91 -8.02 -5.25
CA GLY A 253 9.15 -6.84 -6.10
C GLY A 253 8.54 -6.95 -7.51
N ASP A 254 7.67 -7.90 -7.71
CA ASP A 254 6.94 -8.23 -8.93
C ASP A 254 5.43 -8.27 -8.65
N ALA A 255 4.59 -8.39 -9.66
CA ALA A 255 3.14 -8.28 -9.52
C ALA A 255 2.38 -9.43 -10.17
N LEU A 256 1.23 -9.80 -9.58
CA LEU A 256 0.24 -10.72 -10.13
C LEU A 256 -0.95 -9.95 -10.73
N TYR A 257 -0.75 -8.74 -11.19
CA TYR A 257 -1.75 -7.87 -11.82
C TYR A 257 -1.06 -6.94 -12.83
N PRO A 258 -1.77 -6.43 -13.86
CA PRO A 258 -1.18 -5.52 -14.81
C PRO A 258 -0.82 -4.18 -14.15
N THR A 259 0.48 -3.84 -14.20
CA THR A 259 1.05 -2.59 -13.69
C THR A 259 2.25 -2.16 -14.51
N LEU A 260 2.60 -0.86 -14.40
CA LEU A 260 3.86 -0.32 -14.94
C LEU A 260 4.93 -0.14 -13.85
N LEU A 261 4.57 -0.35 -12.57
CA LEU A 261 5.46 -0.15 -11.42
C LEU A 261 6.30 -1.39 -11.07
N SER A 262 5.94 -2.54 -11.62
CA SER A 262 6.63 -3.81 -11.35
C SER A 262 6.47 -4.77 -12.53
N PRO A 263 7.43 -5.66 -12.79
CA PRO A 263 7.27 -6.69 -13.81
C PRO A 263 6.26 -7.74 -13.34
N TRP A 264 5.70 -8.49 -14.29
CA TRP A 264 4.89 -9.68 -14.00
C TRP A 264 5.68 -10.71 -13.22
N SER A 265 5.05 -11.33 -12.24
CA SER A 265 5.70 -12.32 -11.37
C SER A 265 6.01 -13.63 -12.11
N ALA A 266 7.22 -14.14 -11.91
CA ALA A 266 7.59 -15.47 -12.38
C ALA A 266 6.74 -16.58 -11.74
N PHE A 267 6.20 -16.36 -10.55
CA PHE A 267 5.33 -17.32 -9.87
C PHE A 267 3.95 -17.42 -10.51
N LEU A 268 3.57 -16.47 -11.37
CA LEU A 268 2.35 -16.53 -12.16
C LEU A 268 2.58 -17.11 -13.55
N THR A 269 3.68 -16.70 -14.22
CA THR A 269 3.87 -16.92 -15.66
C THR A 269 5.08 -17.80 -15.99
N GLY A 270 5.79 -18.30 -14.96
CA GLY A 270 6.99 -19.12 -15.11
C GLY A 270 8.25 -18.31 -15.44
N LYS A 271 8.12 -17.05 -15.86
CA LYS A 271 9.24 -16.13 -16.14
C LYS A 271 8.87 -14.69 -15.77
N GLN A 272 9.72 -14.02 -14.99
CA GLN A 272 9.48 -12.63 -14.63
C GLN A 272 9.44 -11.74 -15.89
N GLY A 273 8.47 -10.82 -15.92
CA GLY A 273 8.22 -9.91 -17.06
C GLY A 273 7.38 -10.54 -18.19
N LEU A 274 7.18 -11.85 -18.20
CA LEU A 274 6.26 -12.47 -19.16
C LEU A 274 4.82 -12.10 -18.78
N LYS A 275 4.12 -11.46 -19.73
CA LYS A 275 2.75 -11.00 -19.51
C LYS A 275 1.76 -12.17 -19.40
N ALA A 276 0.84 -12.12 -18.43
CA ALA A 276 -0.34 -12.94 -18.40
C ALA A 276 -1.37 -12.43 -19.43
N ASP A 277 -2.22 -13.31 -19.95
CA ASP A 277 -3.27 -12.99 -20.94
C ASP A 277 -4.60 -12.51 -20.27
N TYR A 278 -4.62 -12.41 -18.95
CA TYR A 278 -5.77 -11.95 -18.16
C TYR A 278 -5.30 -11.05 -17.01
N ASP A 279 -6.24 -10.45 -16.28
CA ASP A 279 -5.99 -9.79 -15.00
C ASP A 279 -6.30 -10.75 -13.85
N PRO A 280 -5.28 -11.38 -13.23
CA PRO A 280 -5.49 -12.32 -12.14
C PRO A 280 -6.15 -11.72 -10.91
N LEU A 281 -5.78 -10.47 -10.54
CA LEU A 281 -6.31 -9.85 -9.34
C LEU A 281 -7.79 -9.51 -9.49
N ALA A 282 -8.19 -8.92 -10.63
CA ALA A 282 -9.60 -8.69 -10.92
C ALA A 282 -10.41 -9.99 -10.89
N PHE A 283 -9.91 -11.05 -11.53
CA PHE A 283 -10.54 -12.36 -11.51
C PHE A 283 -10.68 -12.93 -10.08
N MET A 284 -9.64 -12.83 -9.26
CA MET A 284 -9.65 -13.34 -7.89
C MET A 284 -10.66 -12.61 -7.00
N ILE A 285 -10.77 -11.29 -7.15
CA ILE A 285 -11.76 -10.46 -6.45
C ILE A 285 -13.18 -10.89 -6.83
N ASP A 286 -13.47 -10.97 -8.13
CA ASP A 286 -14.80 -11.38 -8.63
C ASP A 286 -15.20 -12.77 -8.11
N GLU A 287 -14.26 -13.73 -8.08
CA GLU A 287 -14.54 -15.07 -7.58
C GLU A 287 -14.74 -15.13 -6.07
N ALA A 288 -13.99 -14.35 -5.30
CA ALA A 288 -14.16 -14.25 -3.84
C ALA A 288 -15.51 -13.59 -3.51
N HIS A 289 -15.81 -12.43 -4.11
CA HIS A 289 -17.05 -11.70 -3.86
C HIS A 289 -18.31 -12.46 -4.28
N ARG A 290 -18.27 -13.23 -5.39
CA ARG A 290 -19.38 -14.12 -5.77
C ARG A 290 -19.71 -15.17 -4.71
N ARG A 291 -18.77 -15.52 -3.85
CA ARG A 291 -18.93 -16.46 -2.72
C ARG A 291 -19.23 -15.75 -1.41
N GLY A 292 -19.34 -14.41 -1.39
CA GLY A 292 -19.47 -13.64 -0.17
C GLY A 292 -18.21 -13.67 0.70
N MET A 293 -17.04 -13.85 0.09
CA MET A 293 -15.74 -13.85 0.76
C MET A 293 -15.02 -12.52 0.51
N GLU A 294 -14.43 -11.95 1.57
CA GLU A 294 -13.50 -10.82 1.42
C GLU A 294 -12.20 -11.25 0.75
N LEU A 295 -11.60 -10.36 -0.05
CA LEU A 295 -10.25 -10.52 -0.58
C LEU A 295 -9.35 -9.39 -0.11
N HIS A 296 -8.33 -9.75 0.69
CA HIS A 296 -7.26 -8.85 1.10
C HIS A 296 -6.02 -9.07 0.21
N ALA A 297 -5.55 -8.00 -0.43
CA ALA A 297 -4.33 -8.06 -1.25
C ALA A 297 -3.10 -8.05 -0.33
N TRP A 298 -2.33 -9.14 -0.35
CA TRP A 298 -1.13 -9.30 0.49
C TRP A 298 0.14 -8.95 -0.27
N PHE A 299 0.95 -8.08 0.34
CA PHE A 299 2.24 -7.62 -0.16
C PHE A 299 3.37 -8.05 0.78
N ASN A 300 4.46 -8.58 0.21
CA ASN A 300 5.75 -8.56 0.90
C ASN A 300 6.42 -7.21 0.57
N PRO A 301 6.56 -6.28 1.52
CA PRO A 301 6.90 -4.90 1.17
C PRO A 301 8.33 -4.73 0.64
N PHE A 302 9.31 -5.39 1.25
CA PHE A 302 10.72 -5.10 0.98
C PHE A 302 11.51 -6.24 0.32
N ARG A 303 10.93 -7.41 0.07
CA ARG A 303 11.59 -8.42 -0.75
C ARG A 303 11.61 -7.96 -2.21
N ALA A 304 12.80 -7.69 -2.75
CA ALA A 304 12.99 -7.24 -4.12
C ALA A 304 13.14 -8.39 -5.11
N ALA A 305 13.75 -9.50 -4.67
CA ALA A 305 13.85 -10.72 -5.47
C ALA A 305 14.12 -11.96 -4.60
N SER A 306 13.71 -13.12 -5.11
CA SER A 306 13.99 -14.44 -4.49
C SER A 306 15.33 -15.04 -4.95
N THR A 307 15.98 -14.45 -5.95
CA THR A 307 17.35 -14.78 -6.43
C THR A 307 18.32 -13.68 -6.01
N ALA A 308 19.59 -14.04 -5.85
CA ALA A 308 20.66 -13.07 -5.60
C ALA A 308 21.30 -12.53 -6.90
N ASP A 309 20.95 -13.09 -8.06
CA ASP A 309 21.51 -12.72 -9.36
C ASP A 309 20.59 -11.74 -10.11
N PRO A 310 20.95 -10.44 -10.20
CA PRO A 310 20.14 -9.46 -10.90
C PRO A 310 20.00 -9.72 -12.41
N ALA A 311 20.92 -10.49 -13.02
CA ALA A 311 20.87 -10.78 -14.46
C ALA A 311 19.69 -11.69 -14.83
N GLN A 312 19.14 -12.45 -13.87
CA GLN A 312 17.97 -13.29 -14.06
C GLN A 312 16.64 -12.53 -13.99
N LEU A 313 16.69 -11.24 -13.61
CA LEU A 313 15.51 -10.43 -13.40
C LEU A 313 15.15 -9.63 -14.66
N ASP A 314 13.88 -9.32 -14.81
CA ASP A 314 13.38 -8.43 -15.86
C ASP A 314 13.98 -7.03 -15.76
N ALA A 315 14.14 -6.35 -16.89
CA ALA A 315 14.69 -4.99 -16.95
C ALA A 315 13.84 -3.97 -16.18
N GLY A 316 12.52 -4.22 -16.08
CA GLY A 316 11.58 -3.40 -15.30
C GLY A 316 11.59 -3.67 -13.79
N SER A 317 12.41 -4.63 -13.29
CA SER A 317 12.48 -4.89 -11.87
C SER A 317 13.16 -3.75 -11.12
N ILE A 318 12.69 -3.45 -9.91
CA ILE A 318 13.28 -2.44 -9.02
C ILE A 318 14.77 -2.69 -8.76
N VAL A 319 15.20 -3.95 -8.79
CA VAL A 319 16.61 -4.36 -8.61
C VAL A 319 17.48 -3.85 -9.75
N ARG A 320 16.98 -3.89 -10.99
CA ARG A 320 17.73 -3.44 -12.16
C ARG A 320 17.59 -1.94 -12.42
N GLN A 321 16.46 -1.37 -12.05
CA GLN A 321 16.20 0.07 -12.20
C GLN A 321 16.90 0.90 -11.13
N HIS A 322 16.99 0.37 -9.90
CA HIS A 322 17.54 1.05 -8.74
C HIS A 322 18.49 0.14 -7.93
N PRO A 323 19.60 -0.31 -8.52
CA PRO A 323 20.56 -1.18 -7.82
C PRO A 323 21.11 -0.55 -6.53
N GLU A 324 21.16 0.79 -6.45
CA GLU A 324 21.56 1.55 -5.26
C GLU A 324 20.58 1.47 -4.09
N TRP A 325 19.35 1.00 -4.34
CA TRP A 325 18.34 0.78 -3.29
C TRP A 325 18.38 -0.63 -2.72
N ILE A 326 19.21 -1.52 -3.28
CA ILE A 326 19.13 -2.96 -3.03
C ILE A 326 20.23 -3.42 -2.08
N VAL A 327 19.84 -4.24 -1.11
CA VAL A 327 20.75 -4.94 -0.21
C VAL A 327 20.62 -6.44 -0.41
N ASN A 328 21.75 -7.12 -0.58
CA ASN A 328 21.80 -8.58 -0.54
C ASN A 328 21.91 -9.03 0.93
N SER A 329 20.97 -9.85 1.37
CA SER A 329 20.95 -10.43 2.70
C SER A 329 20.55 -11.90 2.62
N GLY A 330 21.39 -12.79 3.08
CA GLY A 330 21.13 -14.23 3.08
C GLY A 330 20.85 -14.83 1.68
N GLY A 331 21.48 -14.29 0.63
CA GLY A 331 21.30 -14.77 -0.75
C GLY A 331 19.97 -14.34 -1.41
N LYS A 332 19.29 -13.36 -0.83
CA LYS A 332 18.08 -12.73 -1.39
C LYS A 332 18.27 -11.23 -1.49
N LEU A 333 17.55 -10.58 -2.39
CA LEU A 333 17.63 -9.14 -2.58
C LEU A 333 16.44 -8.44 -1.91
N TYR A 334 16.75 -7.35 -1.22
CA TYR A 334 15.78 -6.54 -0.48
C TYR A 334 15.89 -5.08 -0.87
N VAL A 335 14.75 -4.41 -0.93
CA VAL A 335 14.69 -2.95 -0.96
C VAL A 335 15.13 -2.43 0.41
N ASN A 336 16.03 -1.46 0.43
CA ASN A 336 16.53 -0.86 1.67
C ASN A 336 15.50 0.11 2.28
N PRO A 337 14.86 -0.22 3.41
CA PRO A 337 13.85 0.65 4.01
C PRO A 337 14.45 1.97 4.54
N GLY A 338 15.76 2.04 4.69
CA GLY A 338 16.47 3.25 5.11
C GLY A 338 16.48 4.37 4.06
N ILE A 339 16.15 4.08 2.81
CA ILE A 339 16.12 5.04 1.70
C ILE A 339 14.69 5.57 1.50
N PRO A 340 14.41 6.87 1.72
CA PRO A 340 13.05 7.41 1.60
C PRO A 340 12.39 7.17 0.24
N ALA A 341 13.12 7.38 -0.86
CA ALA A 341 12.61 7.15 -2.21
C ALA A 341 12.26 5.68 -2.47
N ALA A 342 13.04 4.74 -1.91
CA ALA A 342 12.77 3.32 -2.03
C ALA A 342 11.50 2.92 -1.25
N ARG A 343 11.26 3.48 -0.05
CA ARG A 343 9.99 3.31 0.68
C ARG A 343 8.81 3.85 -0.11
N GLN A 344 8.95 5.05 -0.71
CA GLN A 344 7.88 5.66 -1.50
C GLN A 344 7.49 4.78 -2.71
N ALA A 345 8.46 4.23 -3.43
CA ALA A 345 8.17 3.33 -4.54
C ALA A 345 7.39 2.08 -4.12
N VAL A 346 7.64 1.56 -2.92
CA VAL A 346 6.85 0.45 -2.36
C VAL A 346 5.44 0.91 -2.00
N ILE A 347 5.28 2.09 -1.40
CA ILE A 347 3.97 2.69 -1.09
C ILE A 347 3.17 2.88 -2.38
N ASP A 348 3.77 3.45 -3.42
CA ASP A 348 3.11 3.71 -4.70
C ASP A 348 2.56 2.41 -5.33
N ALA A 349 3.33 1.32 -5.28
CA ALA A 349 2.90 0.02 -5.79
C ALA A 349 1.72 -0.60 -5.00
N ILE A 350 1.63 -0.32 -3.69
CA ILE A 350 0.52 -0.80 -2.84
C ILE A 350 -0.72 0.08 -3.06
N VAL A 351 -0.56 1.39 -3.08
CA VAL A 351 -1.64 2.36 -3.29
C VAL A 351 -2.26 2.19 -4.69
N GLU A 352 -1.48 1.81 -5.70
CA GLU A 352 -2.02 1.49 -7.02
C GLU A 352 -3.12 0.41 -6.93
N VAL A 353 -2.92 -0.64 -6.13
CA VAL A 353 -3.93 -1.70 -5.95
C VAL A 353 -5.14 -1.17 -5.20
N ALA A 354 -4.95 -0.45 -4.11
CA ALA A 354 -6.04 0.16 -3.34
C ALA A 354 -6.94 1.07 -4.20
N ALA A 355 -6.33 1.83 -5.12
CA ALA A 355 -7.03 2.78 -5.98
C ALA A 355 -7.73 2.12 -7.18
N ARG A 356 -7.18 1.01 -7.72
CA ARG A 356 -7.65 0.42 -8.98
C ARG A 356 -8.56 -0.79 -8.83
N TYR A 357 -8.48 -1.47 -7.69
CA TYR A 357 -9.17 -2.74 -7.48
C TYR A 357 -10.14 -2.67 -6.32
N ASP A 358 -11.21 -3.43 -6.41
CA ASP A 358 -12.21 -3.52 -5.35
C ASP A 358 -11.80 -4.57 -4.29
N VAL A 359 -10.56 -4.46 -3.79
CA VAL A 359 -10.10 -5.26 -2.66
C VAL A 359 -10.72 -4.74 -1.36
N ASP A 360 -11.02 -5.65 -0.43
CA ASP A 360 -11.57 -5.34 0.89
C ASP A 360 -10.47 -4.85 1.84
N GLY A 361 -9.23 -5.27 1.61
CA GLY A 361 -8.09 -4.85 2.43
C GLY A 361 -6.74 -4.91 1.74
N ILE A 362 -5.81 -4.15 2.31
CA ILE A 362 -4.37 -4.24 2.07
C ILE A 362 -3.73 -4.94 3.25
N HIS A 363 -2.92 -5.93 2.98
CA HIS A 363 -2.26 -6.75 3.99
C HIS A 363 -0.75 -6.81 3.78
N LEU A 364 0.04 -6.58 4.84
CA LEU A 364 1.48 -6.81 4.83
C LEU A 364 1.84 -8.01 5.70
N ASP A 365 2.91 -8.73 5.33
CA ASP A 365 3.50 -9.76 6.18
C ASP A 365 4.54 -9.19 7.17
N ASP A 366 5.35 -10.06 7.77
CA ASP A 366 6.34 -9.72 8.81
C ASP A 366 7.74 -9.41 8.26
N TYR A 367 7.96 -9.47 6.94
CA TYR A 367 9.28 -9.31 6.33
C TYR A 367 9.63 -7.84 6.06
N PHE A 368 9.90 -7.07 7.14
CA PHE A 368 10.41 -5.70 7.04
C PHE A 368 11.95 -5.70 6.86
N TYR A 369 12.70 -6.02 7.90
CA TYR A 369 14.11 -6.39 7.79
C TYR A 369 14.25 -7.89 7.92
N PRO A 370 15.14 -8.56 7.15
CA PRO A 370 15.35 -9.99 7.31
C PRO A 370 16.00 -10.30 8.66
N SER A 371 15.50 -11.33 9.35
CA SER A 371 16.11 -11.85 10.57
C SER A 371 17.16 -12.92 10.25
N GLY A 372 18.16 -13.08 11.12
CA GLY A 372 19.15 -14.17 11.03
C GLY A 372 20.23 -14.01 9.97
N SER A 373 20.25 -12.92 9.21
CA SER A 373 21.30 -12.59 8.24
C SER A 373 21.69 -11.12 8.33
N ALA A 374 22.93 -10.82 7.98
CA ALA A 374 23.43 -9.45 7.96
C ALA A 374 22.68 -8.63 6.89
N PHE A 375 22.33 -7.39 7.24
CA PHE A 375 21.76 -6.41 6.34
C PHE A 375 22.69 -5.21 6.27
N ASP A 376 23.38 -5.06 5.13
CA ASP A 376 24.40 -4.02 4.97
C ASP A 376 23.77 -2.70 4.53
N ASP A 377 23.34 -1.91 5.51
CA ASP A 377 22.81 -0.57 5.35
C ASP A 377 23.62 0.51 6.07
N GLU A 378 24.90 0.22 6.37
CA GLU A 378 25.77 1.12 7.14
C GLU A 378 25.96 2.48 6.46
N ALA A 379 26.18 2.49 5.14
CA ALA A 379 26.33 3.71 4.38
C ALA A 379 25.01 4.54 4.38
N THR A 380 23.87 3.84 4.27
CA THR A 380 22.55 4.46 4.33
C THR A 380 22.27 5.04 5.70
N TYR A 381 22.61 4.28 6.78
CA TYR A 381 22.48 4.76 8.15
C TYR A 381 23.30 6.05 8.36
N LYS A 382 24.57 6.08 7.99
CA LYS A 382 25.42 7.27 8.11
C LYS A 382 24.84 8.48 7.35
N LEU A 383 24.28 8.23 6.15
CA LEU A 383 23.73 9.30 5.32
C LEU A 383 22.44 9.89 5.89
N TYR A 384 21.49 9.03 6.32
CA TYR A 384 20.14 9.45 6.70
C TYR A 384 19.92 9.60 8.21
N SER A 385 20.87 9.15 9.05
CA SER A 385 20.84 9.41 10.49
C SER A 385 21.72 10.61 10.91
N ALA A 386 22.39 11.26 9.97
CA ALA A 386 23.30 12.38 10.24
C ALA A 386 22.59 13.48 11.06
N GLY A 387 23.19 13.85 12.20
CA GLY A 387 22.62 14.83 13.13
C GLY A 387 21.62 14.25 14.15
N THR A 388 21.39 12.93 14.15
CA THR A 388 20.59 12.24 15.19
C THR A 388 21.49 11.46 16.14
N LEU A 389 21.00 11.23 17.39
CA LEU A 389 21.66 10.38 18.38
C LEU A 389 21.06 8.96 18.42
N LEU A 390 20.30 8.59 17.39
CA LEU A 390 19.62 7.29 17.34
C LEU A 390 20.62 6.16 17.12
N SER A 391 20.43 5.06 17.85
CA SER A 391 21.11 3.81 17.53
C SER A 391 20.67 3.34 16.13
N LYS A 392 21.50 2.51 15.47
CA LYS A 392 21.13 1.93 14.17
C LYS A 392 19.83 1.12 14.26
N GLY A 393 19.58 0.43 15.37
CA GLY A 393 18.35 -0.29 15.61
C GLY A 393 17.13 0.63 15.71
N ASP A 394 17.24 1.76 16.42
CA ASP A 394 16.17 2.75 16.53
C ASP A 394 15.91 3.46 15.21
N TRP A 395 16.97 3.76 14.46
CA TRP A 395 16.85 4.32 13.12
C TRP A 395 16.12 3.36 12.16
N ARG A 396 16.42 2.06 12.17
CA ARG A 396 15.71 1.05 11.39
C ARG A 396 14.22 1.01 11.76
N ARG A 397 13.90 0.97 13.06
CA ARG A 397 12.50 1.03 13.54
C ARG A 397 11.81 2.31 13.11
N GLY A 398 12.48 3.45 13.21
CA GLY A 398 11.98 4.73 12.73
C GLY A 398 11.62 4.72 11.24
N ASN A 399 12.42 4.07 10.40
CA ASN A 399 12.14 3.91 8.97
C ASN A 399 10.88 3.07 8.71
N ILE A 400 10.73 1.95 9.44
CA ILE A 400 9.52 1.12 9.29
C ILE A 400 8.29 1.82 9.86
N ASN A 401 8.40 2.50 11.00
CA ASN A 401 7.31 3.30 11.55
C ASN A 401 6.83 4.36 10.56
N ALA A 402 7.77 5.10 9.95
CA ALA A 402 7.44 6.09 8.93
C ALA A 402 6.80 5.48 7.69
N PHE A 403 7.24 4.28 7.27
CA PHE A 403 6.63 3.55 6.16
C PHE A 403 5.18 3.17 6.47
N VAL A 404 4.92 2.57 7.65
CA VAL A 404 3.58 2.14 8.04
C VAL A 404 2.63 3.33 8.18
N GLU A 405 3.06 4.42 8.85
CA GLU A 405 2.27 5.65 8.99
C GLU A 405 1.93 6.29 7.63
N GLN A 406 2.91 6.36 6.72
CA GLN A 406 2.69 6.93 5.39
C GLN A 406 1.79 6.04 4.53
N LEU A 407 1.94 4.72 4.63
CA LEU A 407 1.11 3.78 3.90
C LEU A 407 -0.34 3.82 4.37
N ASP A 408 -0.59 3.83 5.68
CA ASP A 408 -1.91 3.99 6.27
C ASP A 408 -2.64 5.22 5.68
N ARG A 409 -2.01 6.38 5.77
CA ARG A 409 -2.57 7.62 5.21
C ARG A 409 -2.81 7.53 3.71
N ALA A 410 -1.91 6.90 2.97
CA ALA A 410 -1.99 6.86 1.51
C ALA A 410 -3.07 5.90 1.01
N VAL A 411 -3.23 4.72 1.65
CA VAL A 411 -4.28 3.77 1.25
C VAL A 411 -5.68 4.29 1.60
N HIS A 412 -5.87 4.93 2.77
CA HIS A 412 -7.14 5.53 3.15
C HIS A 412 -7.47 6.80 2.35
N ALA A 413 -6.47 7.56 1.91
CA ALA A 413 -6.68 8.65 0.96
C ALA A 413 -7.14 8.15 -0.41
N ALA A 414 -6.65 6.98 -0.86
CA ALA A 414 -7.05 6.38 -2.13
C ALA A 414 -8.44 5.70 -2.06
N LYS A 415 -8.74 5.00 -0.95
CA LYS A 415 -10.02 4.31 -0.71
C LYS A 415 -10.35 4.35 0.78
N PRO A 416 -11.18 5.30 1.27
CA PRO A 416 -11.46 5.49 2.70
C PRO A 416 -12.06 4.27 3.42
N SER A 417 -12.71 3.37 2.69
CA SER A 417 -13.35 2.16 3.25
C SER A 417 -12.44 0.94 3.28
N ILE A 418 -11.22 1.03 2.72
CA ILE A 418 -10.32 -0.12 2.65
C ILE A 418 -9.77 -0.43 4.05
N ARG A 419 -9.57 -1.70 4.35
CA ARG A 419 -8.95 -2.10 5.60
C ARG A 419 -7.45 -2.32 5.41
N PHE A 420 -6.63 -1.70 6.24
CA PHE A 420 -5.18 -1.88 6.23
C PHE A 420 -4.71 -2.64 7.48
N GLY A 421 -3.99 -3.74 7.27
CA GLY A 421 -3.47 -4.53 8.39
C GLY A 421 -2.16 -5.24 8.09
N ILE A 422 -1.56 -5.75 9.16
CA ILE A 422 -0.24 -6.39 9.12
C ILE A 422 -0.27 -7.68 9.94
N SER A 423 0.37 -8.74 9.42
CA SER A 423 0.62 -9.98 10.15
C SER A 423 2.06 -10.05 10.68
N PRO A 424 2.34 -9.46 11.85
CA PRO A 424 3.68 -9.43 12.41
C PRO A 424 4.08 -10.79 12.97
N PHE A 425 5.37 -10.96 13.24
CA PHE A 425 5.86 -12.07 14.05
C PHE A 425 5.16 -12.10 15.41
N GLY A 426 4.73 -13.28 15.87
CA GLY A 426 3.80 -13.43 16.99
C GLY A 426 4.24 -12.80 18.33
N VAL A 427 5.54 -12.79 18.62
CA VAL A 427 6.09 -12.14 19.83
C VAL A 427 6.65 -10.77 19.48
N TRP A 428 6.07 -9.72 20.06
CA TRP A 428 6.60 -8.36 19.92
C TRP A 428 7.96 -8.21 20.62
N ARG A 429 8.03 -8.46 21.92
CA ARG A 429 9.24 -8.56 22.77
C ARG A 429 9.01 -9.50 23.93
N ASN A 430 10.07 -10.09 24.44
CA ASN A 430 10.03 -10.85 25.71
C ASN A 430 9.97 -9.89 26.90
N GLN A 431 9.19 -10.23 27.92
CA GLN A 431 9.07 -9.44 29.15
C GLN A 431 10.42 -9.27 29.88
N SER A 432 11.32 -10.23 29.76
CA SER A 432 12.68 -10.13 30.31
C SER A 432 13.54 -9.04 29.66
N THR A 433 13.21 -8.64 28.43
CA THR A 433 13.89 -7.57 27.69
C THR A 433 13.18 -6.22 27.86
N ASP A 434 11.85 -6.25 27.93
CA ASP A 434 11.00 -5.09 28.09
C ASP A 434 9.79 -5.46 28.99
N PRO A 435 9.59 -4.77 30.14
CA PRO A 435 8.46 -5.09 31.07
C PRO A 435 7.09 -5.05 30.42
N SER A 436 6.92 -4.32 29.31
CA SER A 436 5.67 -4.31 28.54
C SER A 436 5.56 -5.45 27.52
N GLY A 437 6.56 -6.31 27.39
CA GLY A 437 6.57 -7.50 26.54
C GLY A 437 5.72 -8.64 27.07
N SER A 438 5.64 -9.72 26.29
CA SER A 438 4.95 -10.96 26.68
C SER A 438 5.82 -11.81 27.61
N GLU A 439 5.18 -12.59 28.48
CA GLU A 439 5.83 -13.56 29.38
C GLU A 439 6.31 -14.79 28.59
N THR A 440 7.28 -14.56 27.70
CA THR A 440 7.83 -15.55 26.78
C THR A 440 9.35 -15.50 26.76
N LYS A 441 9.98 -16.51 26.09
CA LYS A 441 11.41 -16.58 25.82
C LYS A 441 11.61 -16.92 24.34
N ALA A 442 11.08 -16.05 23.44
CA ALA A 442 11.25 -16.19 22.01
C ALA A 442 12.67 -15.82 21.58
N GLY A 443 13.27 -16.60 20.69
CA GLY A 443 14.59 -16.30 20.12
C GLY A 443 14.55 -15.20 19.06
N VAL A 444 13.39 -15.03 18.39
CA VAL A 444 13.13 -13.98 17.40
C VAL A 444 11.92 -13.18 17.87
N THR A 445 11.99 -11.86 17.77
CA THR A 445 10.91 -10.94 18.13
C THR A 445 10.71 -9.89 17.04
N ALA A 446 9.50 -9.38 16.89
CA ALA A 446 9.19 -8.38 15.88
C ALA A 446 10.02 -7.10 16.07
N TYR A 447 10.11 -6.62 17.31
CA TYR A 447 10.79 -5.36 17.66
C TYR A 447 12.31 -5.43 17.49
N ASP A 448 12.94 -6.48 18.03
CA ASP A 448 14.42 -6.56 18.10
C ASP A 448 15.03 -7.18 16.85
N SER A 449 14.35 -8.15 16.21
CA SER A 449 14.90 -8.91 15.08
C SER A 449 14.48 -8.36 13.72
N MET A 450 13.25 -7.83 13.61
CA MET A 450 12.68 -7.32 12.35
C MET A 450 12.50 -5.80 12.34
N TYR A 451 12.86 -5.13 13.46
CA TYR A 451 12.74 -3.69 13.66
C TYR A 451 11.31 -3.18 13.44
N ALA A 452 10.32 -4.01 13.78
CA ALA A 452 8.89 -3.75 13.62
C ALA A 452 8.26 -3.41 14.98
N ASP A 453 7.97 -2.13 15.23
CA ASP A 453 7.32 -1.68 16.46
C ASP A 453 5.80 -1.72 16.35
N VAL A 454 5.26 -2.93 16.18
CA VAL A 454 3.83 -3.16 15.95
C VAL A 454 2.97 -2.64 17.09
N ARG A 455 3.48 -2.71 18.33
CA ARG A 455 2.77 -2.15 19.49
C ARG A 455 2.53 -0.65 19.34
N LEU A 456 3.52 0.10 18.84
CA LEU A 456 3.37 1.51 18.52
C LEU A 456 2.30 1.73 17.45
N TRP A 457 2.30 0.94 16.37
CA TRP A 457 1.36 1.10 15.27
C TRP A 457 -0.08 0.90 15.71
N VAL A 458 -0.32 -0.12 16.56
CA VAL A 458 -1.63 -0.36 17.19
C VAL A 458 -2.03 0.82 18.09
N GLN A 459 -1.13 1.32 18.92
CA GLN A 459 -1.40 2.45 19.82
C GLN A 459 -1.67 3.77 19.08
N LYS A 460 -1.10 3.94 17.89
CA LYS A 460 -1.29 5.12 17.03
C LYS A 460 -2.51 5.02 16.11
N GLY A 461 -3.14 3.85 16.02
CA GLY A 461 -4.24 3.60 15.11
C GLY A 461 -3.81 3.69 13.64
N TRP A 462 -2.56 3.26 13.31
CA TRP A 462 -2.07 3.19 11.93
C TRP A 462 -2.46 1.88 11.23
N LEU A 463 -3.28 1.08 11.87
CA LEU A 463 -3.79 -0.20 11.37
C LEU A 463 -5.27 -0.31 11.71
N ASP A 464 -6.09 -0.84 10.80
CA ASP A 464 -7.46 -1.25 11.10
C ASP A 464 -7.49 -2.61 11.78
N TYR A 465 -6.53 -3.48 11.47
CA TYR A 465 -6.38 -4.77 12.13
C TYR A 465 -4.92 -5.19 12.24
N VAL A 466 -4.63 -6.01 13.23
CA VAL A 466 -3.35 -6.70 13.38
C VAL A 466 -3.58 -8.21 13.44
N ALA A 467 -2.74 -8.98 12.72
CA ALA A 467 -2.89 -10.43 12.59
C ALA A 467 -1.61 -11.19 13.02
N PRO A 468 -1.24 -11.16 14.33
CA PRO A 468 0.00 -11.79 14.79
C PRO A 468 0.04 -13.28 14.48
N GLN A 469 1.18 -13.75 14.00
CA GLN A 469 1.45 -15.15 13.66
C GLN A 469 1.77 -15.94 14.93
N ILE A 470 0.74 -16.41 15.64
CA ILE A 470 0.90 -17.15 16.91
C ILE A 470 1.06 -18.65 16.60
N TYR A 471 2.18 -19.01 16.00
CA TYR A 471 2.46 -20.36 15.49
C TYR A 471 3.06 -21.30 16.55
N TRP A 472 2.55 -21.25 17.77
CA TRP A 472 2.92 -22.13 18.89
C TRP A 472 1.69 -22.80 19.48
N SER A 473 1.88 -24.00 20.06
CA SER A 473 0.84 -24.69 20.80
C SER A 473 0.73 -24.16 22.23
N PHE A 474 -0.34 -24.51 22.94
CA PHE A 474 -0.41 -24.28 24.38
C PHE A 474 0.70 -25.00 25.17
N ALA A 475 1.17 -26.14 24.65
CA ALA A 475 2.21 -26.94 25.28
C ALA A 475 3.65 -26.48 24.98
N HIS A 476 3.83 -25.42 24.16
CA HIS A 476 5.18 -24.94 23.83
C HIS A 476 5.91 -24.41 25.06
N PRO A 477 7.14 -24.90 25.38
CA PRO A 477 7.76 -24.68 26.68
C PRO A 477 8.17 -23.24 26.96
N THR A 478 8.52 -22.46 25.94
CA THR A 478 9.07 -21.10 26.10
C THR A 478 8.17 -20.00 25.53
N VAL A 479 7.27 -20.34 24.63
CA VAL A 479 6.32 -19.44 23.98
C VAL A 479 4.94 -20.09 23.93
N PRO A 480 4.27 -20.33 25.06
CA PRO A 480 2.94 -20.95 25.08
C PRO A 480 1.90 -20.05 24.40
N TYR A 481 1.02 -20.63 23.58
CA TYR A 481 -0.01 -19.91 22.83
C TYR A 481 -0.77 -18.89 23.69
N GLY A 482 -1.32 -19.32 24.83
CA GLY A 482 -2.14 -18.44 25.68
C GLY A 482 -1.41 -17.18 26.15
N LYS A 483 -0.11 -17.30 26.49
CA LYS A 483 0.68 -16.12 26.92
C LYS A 483 0.83 -15.08 25.83
N VAL A 484 0.97 -15.50 24.59
CA VAL A 484 1.09 -14.60 23.42
C VAL A 484 -0.28 -14.01 23.08
N ALA A 485 -1.32 -14.83 23.01
CA ALA A 485 -2.69 -14.39 22.74
C ALA A 485 -3.18 -13.37 23.78
N ASP A 486 -2.96 -13.62 25.07
CA ASP A 486 -3.31 -12.69 26.15
C ASP A 486 -2.58 -11.35 26.02
N TRP A 487 -1.32 -11.38 25.61
CA TRP A 487 -0.53 -10.16 25.40
C TRP A 487 -1.13 -9.31 24.28
N TRP A 488 -1.47 -9.92 23.14
CA TRP A 488 -2.08 -9.22 22.03
C TRP A 488 -3.47 -8.66 22.36
N GLN A 489 -4.30 -9.44 23.06
CA GLN A 489 -5.61 -8.99 23.50
C GLN A 489 -5.53 -7.76 24.43
N ARG A 490 -4.54 -7.74 25.34
CA ARG A 490 -4.29 -6.54 26.16
C ARG A 490 -3.78 -5.36 25.33
N THR A 491 -2.97 -5.63 24.31
CA THR A 491 -2.36 -4.60 23.47
C THR A 491 -3.37 -3.85 22.61
N VAL A 492 -4.37 -4.55 22.05
CA VAL A 492 -5.41 -3.92 21.20
C VAL A 492 -6.57 -3.31 22.00
N ARG A 493 -6.67 -3.60 23.28
CA ARG A 493 -7.81 -3.14 24.10
C ARG A 493 -7.92 -1.62 24.11
N GLY A 494 -9.06 -1.10 23.64
CA GLY A 494 -9.37 0.34 23.63
C GLY A 494 -8.66 1.14 22.52
N THR A 495 -8.04 0.46 21.55
CA THR A 495 -7.36 1.15 20.44
C THR A 495 -8.23 1.31 19.18
N GLY A 496 -9.31 0.54 19.08
CA GLY A 496 -10.13 0.46 17.85
C GLY A 496 -9.53 -0.45 16.77
N VAL A 497 -8.35 -1.04 16.99
CA VAL A 497 -7.70 -1.97 16.07
C VAL A 497 -8.23 -3.39 16.29
N ASP A 498 -8.72 -4.02 15.24
CA ASP A 498 -9.18 -5.40 15.27
C ASP A 498 -8.02 -6.39 15.46
N LEU A 499 -8.27 -7.44 16.23
CA LEU A 499 -7.29 -8.50 16.44
C LEU A 499 -7.72 -9.79 15.72
N TYR A 500 -6.95 -10.16 14.71
CA TYR A 500 -7.03 -11.48 14.07
C TYR A 500 -5.88 -12.34 14.55
N ILE A 501 -6.13 -13.58 14.90
CA ILE A 501 -5.06 -14.48 15.34
C ILE A 501 -4.64 -15.40 14.20
N GLY A 502 -3.34 -15.44 13.91
CA GLY A 502 -2.76 -16.33 12.92
C GLY A 502 -2.46 -17.71 13.50
N HIS A 503 -2.99 -18.76 12.86
CA HIS A 503 -2.83 -20.18 13.21
C HIS A 503 -1.96 -20.92 12.19
N SER A 504 -1.34 -22.02 12.61
CA SER A 504 -0.38 -22.80 11.80
C SER A 504 -0.81 -24.26 11.59
N PRO A 505 -1.85 -24.53 10.77
CA PRO A 505 -2.26 -25.91 10.46
C PRO A 505 -1.14 -26.75 9.84
N TYR A 506 -0.11 -26.15 9.22
CA TYR A 506 1.06 -26.85 8.69
C TYR A 506 1.87 -27.60 9.77
N LYS A 507 1.71 -27.23 11.04
CA LYS A 507 2.39 -27.91 12.16
C LYS A 507 1.67 -29.18 12.63
N LEU A 508 0.42 -29.39 12.24
CA LEU A 508 -0.33 -30.57 12.62
C LEU A 508 0.35 -31.86 12.11
N GLY A 509 0.54 -32.80 13.02
CA GLY A 509 1.24 -34.07 12.76
C GLY A 509 2.77 -34.00 12.90
N THR A 510 3.34 -32.81 13.25
CA THR A 510 4.77 -32.70 13.59
C THR A 510 5.05 -33.26 14.98
N THR A 511 6.34 -33.45 15.30
CA THR A 511 6.79 -33.92 16.62
C THR A 511 6.81 -32.82 17.70
N GLU A 512 6.56 -31.56 17.34
CA GLU A 512 6.46 -30.48 18.32
C GLU A 512 5.31 -30.72 19.31
N ALA A 513 5.53 -30.41 20.58
CA ALA A 513 4.53 -30.61 21.63
C ALA A 513 3.21 -29.89 21.31
N GLY A 514 2.10 -30.60 21.42
CA GLY A 514 0.74 -30.09 21.20
C GLY A 514 0.21 -30.24 19.77
N TRP A 515 1.02 -30.57 18.77
CA TRP A 515 0.61 -30.63 17.37
C TRP A 515 0.20 -32.04 16.88
N GLN A 516 -0.03 -32.98 17.79
CA GLN A 516 -0.38 -34.36 17.48
C GLN A 516 -1.89 -34.58 17.22
N SER A 517 -2.71 -33.52 17.34
CA SER A 517 -4.17 -33.55 17.12
C SER A 517 -4.65 -32.22 16.57
N SER A 518 -5.65 -32.24 15.67
CA SER A 518 -6.36 -31.05 15.21
C SER A 518 -7.10 -30.32 16.34
N SER A 519 -7.35 -30.98 17.48
CA SER A 519 -7.94 -30.38 18.68
C SER A 519 -7.08 -29.25 19.26
N GLU A 520 -5.79 -29.17 18.95
CA GLU A 520 -4.96 -28.03 19.34
C GLU A 520 -5.48 -26.73 18.74
N ILE A 521 -5.76 -26.71 17.43
CA ILE A 521 -6.30 -25.51 16.76
C ILE A 521 -7.71 -25.21 17.27
N VAL A 522 -8.58 -26.22 17.40
CA VAL A 522 -9.95 -26.02 17.95
C VAL A 522 -9.89 -25.37 19.34
N ARG A 523 -9.00 -25.86 20.21
CA ARG A 523 -8.78 -25.28 21.55
C ARG A 523 -8.25 -23.84 21.49
N GLN A 524 -7.44 -23.49 20.49
CA GLN A 524 -7.01 -22.11 20.26
C GLN A 524 -8.20 -21.22 19.88
N LEU A 525 -9.09 -21.70 19.01
CA LEU A 525 -10.32 -20.99 18.63
C LEU A 525 -11.24 -20.77 19.83
N ASP A 526 -11.47 -21.81 20.65
CA ASP A 526 -12.26 -21.71 21.87
C ASP A 526 -11.68 -20.69 22.84
N TYR A 527 -10.35 -20.70 23.03
CA TYR A 527 -9.66 -19.75 23.88
C TYR A 527 -9.84 -18.29 23.42
N ASN A 528 -9.74 -18.07 22.11
CA ASN A 528 -9.92 -16.76 21.49
C ASN A 528 -11.37 -16.27 21.63
N GLN A 529 -12.33 -17.18 21.51
CA GLN A 529 -13.76 -16.86 21.65
C GLN A 529 -14.11 -16.41 23.07
N LEU A 530 -13.57 -17.09 24.08
CA LEU A 530 -13.82 -16.78 25.50
C LEU A 530 -13.29 -15.40 25.90
N ALA A 531 -12.23 -14.95 25.28
CA ALA A 531 -11.55 -13.70 25.64
C ALA A 531 -12.20 -12.42 25.06
N GLY A 532 -13.08 -12.54 24.07
CA GLY A 532 -13.94 -11.47 23.54
C GLY A 532 -13.27 -10.33 22.78
N SER A 533 -11.93 -10.29 22.74
CA SER A 533 -11.17 -9.24 22.01
C SER A 533 -10.67 -9.69 20.64
N VAL A 534 -10.82 -10.98 20.30
CA VAL A 534 -10.43 -11.54 19.02
C VAL A 534 -11.60 -11.45 18.06
N THR A 535 -11.43 -10.66 17.01
CA THR A 535 -12.46 -10.38 15.99
C THR A 535 -12.28 -11.23 14.73
N GLY A 536 -11.20 -12.00 14.61
CA GLY A 536 -10.98 -12.90 13.47
C GLY A 536 -9.89 -13.93 13.70
N GLU A 537 -9.87 -14.93 12.81
CA GLU A 537 -8.93 -16.04 12.79
C GLU A 537 -8.35 -16.18 11.38
N LEU A 538 -7.04 -16.36 11.26
CA LEU A 538 -6.35 -16.56 9.99
C LEU A 538 -5.52 -17.85 10.01
N PHE A 539 -5.52 -18.59 8.90
CA PHE A 539 -4.83 -19.89 8.82
C PHE A 539 -3.72 -19.86 7.76
N PHE A 540 -2.51 -20.16 8.16
CA PHE A 540 -1.38 -20.29 7.23
C PHE A 540 -1.07 -21.79 6.99
N SER A 541 -1.38 -22.30 5.81
CA SER A 541 -1.88 -21.66 4.62
C SER A 541 -3.00 -22.49 3.98
N ALA A 542 -3.55 -22.02 2.87
CA ALA A 542 -4.61 -22.70 2.11
C ALA A 542 -4.23 -24.14 1.75
N LYS A 543 -3.01 -24.39 1.28
CA LYS A 543 -2.47 -25.72 0.97
C LYS A 543 -2.56 -26.66 2.16
N ASP A 544 -2.25 -26.17 3.36
CA ASP A 544 -2.21 -27.02 4.54
C ASP A 544 -3.61 -27.34 5.05
N LEU A 545 -4.57 -26.43 4.93
CA LEU A 545 -5.98 -26.71 5.19
C LEU A 545 -6.52 -27.75 4.19
N ARG A 546 -6.23 -27.58 2.90
CA ARG A 546 -6.66 -28.48 1.82
C ARG A 546 -6.06 -29.89 1.95
N ARG A 547 -4.84 -30.00 2.46
CA ARG A 547 -4.24 -31.32 2.79
C ARG A 547 -4.94 -32.04 3.93
N ASN A 548 -5.73 -31.31 4.72
CA ASN A 548 -6.51 -31.82 5.83
C ASN A 548 -5.71 -32.65 6.85
N PRO A 549 -4.52 -32.19 7.33
CA PRO A 549 -3.74 -32.96 8.29
C PRO A 549 -4.54 -33.17 9.57
N LEU A 550 -4.57 -34.45 10.02
CA LEU A 550 -5.30 -34.88 11.22
C LEU A 550 -6.79 -34.47 11.22
N GLY A 551 -7.42 -34.33 10.07
CA GLY A 551 -8.83 -33.97 9.95
C GLY A 551 -9.18 -32.54 10.28
N ILE A 552 -8.24 -31.58 10.14
CA ILE A 552 -8.48 -30.16 10.51
C ILE A 552 -9.60 -29.50 9.68
N ALA A 553 -9.72 -29.83 8.39
CA ALA A 553 -10.78 -29.28 7.55
C ALA A 553 -12.17 -29.68 8.04
N ASP A 554 -12.33 -30.93 8.48
CA ASP A 554 -13.58 -31.44 9.03
C ASP A 554 -13.87 -30.84 10.41
N ALA A 555 -12.82 -30.67 11.23
CA ALA A 555 -12.93 -30.01 12.53
C ALA A 555 -13.38 -28.55 12.40
N LEU A 556 -12.81 -27.78 11.47
CA LEU A 556 -13.20 -26.39 11.20
C LEU A 556 -14.63 -26.30 10.65
N ARG A 557 -15.00 -27.18 9.70
CA ARG A 557 -16.39 -27.25 9.18
C ARG A 557 -17.40 -27.47 10.31
N SER A 558 -17.13 -28.42 11.19
CA SER A 558 -17.99 -28.72 12.34
C SER A 558 -18.03 -27.56 13.35
N TYR A 559 -16.88 -26.95 13.63
CA TYR A 559 -16.74 -25.83 14.55
C TYR A 559 -17.57 -24.63 14.09
N TYR A 560 -17.43 -24.22 12.83
CA TYR A 560 -18.11 -23.05 12.31
C TYR A 560 -19.59 -23.28 11.96
N ALA A 561 -20.01 -24.52 11.67
CA ALA A 561 -21.42 -24.86 11.53
C ALA A 561 -22.18 -24.78 12.88
N GLY A 562 -21.53 -25.11 14.00
CA GLY A 562 -22.12 -25.01 15.33
C GLY A 562 -22.12 -23.59 15.91
N ALA A 563 -21.43 -22.65 15.28
CA ALA A 563 -21.33 -21.25 15.71
C ALA A 563 -22.34 -20.31 14.99
N GLN A 564 -23.18 -20.86 14.11
CA GLN A 564 -24.31 -20.18 13.46
C GLN A 564 -25.55 -20.36 14.31
#